data_20b0877fca3875802ee6d92fdb629eb1
#
_entry.id   20b0877fca3875802ee6d92fdb629eb1
#
_cell.length_a   1.000
_cell.length_b   1.000
_cell.length_c   1.000
_cell.angle_alpha   90.00
_cell.angle_beta   90.00
_cell.angle_gamma   90.00
#
_symmetry.space_group_name_H-M   'P 1'
#
loop_
_entity.id
_entity.type
_entity.pdbx_description
1 polymer ?
#
loop_
_entity_poly.entity_id
_entity_poly.type
_entity_poly.pdbx_seq_one_letter_code
_entity_poly.pdbx_strand_id
1 'polypeptide(L)'
;MVLRNRIILWGAASLVIAGLVAAGGFLYFQTFSPDRDSYPVRGIDVSHHQREIDWRRVAADDVAFAIIKATEGGDHVDDAFAKNLREARAAGLAVGAYHFFTFCRPGADQAKNFIAVVPHDQPLLPPVVDIEFGGNCPQRPSPQQLGAELQAFLGPVEAAFGKPAIIYLTDEAKDAYAEQIAVRPRWLRSLAIKPSEDGWIYWQYHNMGRVAGIEGDVDLNVLQGGQQRLAELFAPSAQPSPSR
;
A
#
# COMPACT_ATOMS: atom_id res chain seq x y z
N MET A 1 25.54 -44.39 -28.52
CA MET A 1 24.12 -44.12 -28.77
C MET A 1 23.31 -44.12 -27.48
N VAL A 2 23.44 -45.09 -26.61
CA VAL A 2 22.67 -45.21 -25.34
C VAL A 2 22.91 -44.04 -24.36
N LEU A 3 24.15 -43.59 -24.18
CA LEU A 3 24.48 -42.52 -23.25
C LEU A 3 23.87 -41.17 -23.71
N ARG A 4 23.94 -40.89 -25.01
CA ARG A 4 23.35 -39.66 -25.60
C ARG A 4 21.84 -39.59 -25.42
N ASN A 5 21.15 -40.70 -25.60
CA ASN A 5 19.70 -40.79 -25.40
C ASN A 5 19.31 -40.61 -23.92
N ARG A 6 20.10 -41.15 -22.99
CA ARG A 6 19.89 -40.94 -21.54
C ARG A 6 20.06 -39.48 -21.15
N ILE A 7 21.10 -38.79 -21.66
CA ILE A 7 21.32 -37.36 -21.40
C ILE A 7 20.14 -36.52 -21.93
N ILE A 8 19.66 -36.82 -23.15
CA ILE A 8 18.48 -36.13 -23.72
C ILE A 8 17.24 -36.38 -22.87
N LEU A 9 16.98 -37.59 -22.43
CA LEU A 9 15.83 -37.91 -21.59
C LEU A 9 15.89 -37.22 -20.23
N TRP A 10 17.06 -37.18 -19.58
CA TRP A 10 17.23 -36.47 -18.33
C TRP A 10 17.08 -34.95 -18.50
N GLY A 11 17.60 -34.38 -19.59
CA GLY A 11 17.41 -32.96 -19.92
C GLY A 11 15.95 -32.60 -20.16
N ALA A 12 15.21 -33.44 -20.91
CA ALA A 12 13.79 -33.24 -21.13
C ALA A 12 12.98 -33.38 -19.83
N ALA A 13 13.28 -34.36 -18.99
CA ALA A 13 12.63 -34.52 -17.70
C ALA A 13 12.87 -33.34 -16.77
N SER A 14 14.10 -32.81 -16.73
CA SER A 14 14.43 -31.63 -15.93
C SER A 14 13.67 -30.36 -16.38
N LEU A 15 13.51 -30.17 -17.70
CA LEU A 15 12.72 -29.05 -18.25
C LEU A 15 11.23 -29.18 -17.91
N VAL A 16 10.68 -30.37 -17.97
CA VAL A 16 9.28 -30.65 -17.59
C VAL A 16 9.08 -30.34 -16.09
N ILE A 17 9.98 -30.82 -15.24
CA ILE A 17 9.91 -30.57 -13.79
C ILE A 17 10.01 -29.08 -13.52
N ALA A 18 10.95 -28.37 -14.15
CA ALA A 18 11.08 -26.91 -14.01
C ALA A 18 9.81 -26.17 -14.44
N GLY A 19 9.20 -26.60 -15.55
CA GLY A 19 7.92 -26.05 -16.01
C GLY A 19 6.77 -26.29 -15.03
N LEU A 20 6.68 -27.48 -14.45
CA LEU A 20 5.66 -27.80 -13.44
C LEU A 20 5.86 -27.01 -12.15
N VAL A 21 7.10 -26.82 -11.69
CA VAL A 21 7.41 -25.99 -10.52
C VAL A 21 7.06 -24.53 -10.77
N ALA A 22 7.41 -24.00 -11.94
CA ALA A 22 7.06 -22.62 -12.32
C ALA A 22 5.55 -22.42 -12.41
N ALA A 23 4.82 -23.35 -13.03
CA ALA A 23 3.37 -23.31 -13.12
C ALA A 23 2.71 -23.42 -11.73
N GLY A 24 3.20 -24.32 -10.88
CA GLY A 24 2.74 -24.47 -9.51
C GLY A 24 2.99 -23.23 -8.66
N GLY A 25 4.16 -22.61 -8.77
CA GLY A 25 4.50 -21.35 -8.12
C GLY A 25 3.61 -20.19 -8.60
N PHE A 26 3.36 -20.12 -9.90
CA PHE A 26 2.47 -19.11 -10.48
C PHE A 26 1.02 -19.28 -10.00
N LEU A 27 0.50 -20.51 -9.99
CA LEU A 27 -0.84 -20.81 -9.48
C LEU A 27 -0.95 -20.49 -7.98
N TYR A 28 0.07 -20.86 -7.20
CA TYR A 28 0.13 -20.49 -5.78
C TYR A 28 0.05 -18.99 -5.59
N PHE A 29 0.87 -18.23 -6.33
CA PHE A 29 0.84 -16.76 -6.28
C PHE A 29 -0.53 -16.22 -6.64
N GLN A 30 -1.14 -16.66 -7.74
CA GLN A 30 -2.44 -16.18 -8.21
C GLN A 30 -3.60 -16.48 -7.23
N THR A 31 -3.49 -17.54 -6.46
CA THR A 31 -4.54 -17.98 -5.53
C THR A 31 -4.24 -17.66 -4.08
N PHE A 32 -3.05 -17.11 -3.79
CA PHE A 32 -2.67 -16.78 -2.42
C PHE A 32 -3.61 -15.77 -1.80
N SER A 33 -4.08 -16.10 -0.62
CA SER A 33 -4.89 -15.22 0.22
C SER A 33 -4.57 -15.51 1.68
N PRO A 34 -4.28 -14.49 2.50
CA PRO A 34 -4.11 -14.68 3.93
C PRO A 34 -5.33 -15.31 4.58
N ASP A 35 -5.10 -16.07 5.64
CA ASP A 35 -6.16 -16.72 6.40
C ASP A 35 -7.19 -15.71 6.90
N ARG A 36 -8.48 -16.02 6.70
CA ARG A 36 -9.59 -15.11 7.03
C ARG A 36 -9.88 -14.97 8.51
N ASP A 37 -9.61 -16.01 9.28
CA ASP A 37 -9.83 -15.96 10.73
C ASP A 37 -8.78 -15.07 11.40
N SER A 38 -7.55 -15.11 10.88
CA SER A 38 -6.45 -14.26 11.35
C SER A 38 -6.54 -12.82 10.80
N TYR A 39 -7.03 -12.64 9.57
CA TYR A 39 -7.08 -11.35 8.87
C TYR A 39 -8.46 -11.11 8.24
N PRO A 40 -9.49 -10.86 9.07
CA PRO A 40 -10.87 -10.73 8.58
C PRO A 40 -11.14 -9.41 7.84
N VAL A 41 -10.27 -8.41 7.99
CA VAL A 41 -10.44 -7.08 7.38
C VAL A 41 -9.57 -6.98 6.15
N ARG A 42 -10.21 -6.93 4.99
CA ARG A 42 -9.61 -6.85 3.66
C ARG A 42 -9.72 -5.45 3.10
N GLY A 43 -8.74 -5.07 2.32
CA GLY A 43 -8.72 -3.78 1.64
C GLY A 43 -7.97 -3.82 0.34
N ILE A 44 -8.02 -2.70 -0.35
CA ILE A 44 -7.31 -2.46 -1.61
C ILE A 44 -6.57 -1.13 -1.54
N ASP A 45 -5.56 -0.99 -2.39
CA ASP A 45 -5.05 0.32 -2.73
C ASP A 45 -5.15 0.55 -4.24
N VAL A 46 -5.44 1.80 -4.61
CA VAL A 46 -5.78 2.18 -5.98
C VAL A 46 -5.27 3.57 -6.33
N SER A 47 -5.12 3.81 -7.63
CA SER A 47 -4.81 5.11 -8.23
C SER A 47 -5.62 5.28 -9.52
N HIS A 48 -5.27 6.28 -10.33
CA HIS A 48 -5.83 6.42 -11.69
C HIS A 48 -5.56 5.20 -12.61
N HIS A 49 -4.61 4.35 -12.27
CA HIS A 49 -4.29 3.14 -13.06
C HIS A 49 -5.46 2.15 -13.12
N GLN A 50 -6.30 2.09 -12.09
CA GLN A 50 -7.49 1.23 -12.06
C GLN A 50 -8.65 1.81 -12.89
N ARG A 51 -8.49 3.00 -13.47
CA ARG A 51 -9.49 3.68 -14.34
C ARG A 51 -10.84 3.85 -13.64
N GLU A 52 -11.93 3.43 -14.29
CA GLU A 52 -13.29 3.48 -13.71
C GLU A 52 -13.49 2.32 -12.75
N ILE A 53 -13.94 2.65 -11.52
CA ILE A 53 -14.20 1.69 -10.45
C ILE A 53 -15.67 1.74 -10.07
N ASP A 54 -16.35 0.59 -10.08
CA ASP A 54 -17.68 0.44 -9.49
C ASP A 54 -17.55 0.13 -8.00
N TRP A 55 -17.48 1.17 -7.20
CA TRP A 55 -17.26 1.07 -5.75
C TRP A 55 -18.37 0.31 -5.00
N ARG A 56 -19.59 0.24 -5.53
CA ARG A 56 -20.66 -0.57 -4.93
C ARG A 56 -20.37 -2.06 -5.08
N ARG A 57 -19.84 -2.46 -6.23
CA ARG A 57 -19.42 -3.84 -6.45
C ARG A 57 -18.17 -4.17 -5.64
N VAL A 58 -17.24 -3.24 -5.52
CA VAL A 58 -16.06 -3.40 -4.66
C VAL A 58 -16.48 -3.64 -3.21
N ALA A 59 -17.38 -2.82 -2.66
CA ALA A 59 -17.85 -2.97 -1.29
C ALA A 59 -18.62 -4.29 -1.06
N ALA A 60 -19.25 -4.84 -2.11
CA ALA A 60 -19.94 -6.14 -2.04
C ALA A 60 -19.00 -7.34 -2.19
N ASP A 61 -17.73 -7.13 -2.56
CA ASP A 61 -16.71 -8.16 -2.78
C ASP A 61 -15.74 -8.29 -1.61
N ASP A 62 -16.23 -8.20 -0.36
CA ASP A 62 -15.45 -8.40 0.86
C ASP A 62 -14.29 -7.38 1.05
N VAL A 63 -14.46 -6.18 0.56
CA VAL A 63 -13.54 -5.06 0.77
C VAL A 63 -14.10 -4.14 1.85
N ALA A 64 -13.37 -3.94 2.93
CA ALA A 64 -13.76 -3.09 4.05
C ALA A 64 -13.09 -1.70 4.03
N PHE A 65 -11.92 -1.59 3.42
CA PHE A 65 -11.19 -0.32 3.34
C PHE A 65 -10.48 -0.14 1.99
N ALA A 66 -10.23 1.11 1.63
CA ALA A 66 -9.46 1.47 0.45
C ALA A 66 -8.47 2.61 0.78
N ILE A 67 -7.22 2.48 0.33
CA ILE A 67 -6.20 3.53 0.39
C ILE A 67 -6.01 4.06 -1.04
N ILE A 68 -6.29 5.35 -1.26
CA ILE A 68 -6.40 5.93 -2.60
C ILE A 68 -5.24 6.90 -2.83
N LYS A 69 -4.53 6.78 -3.96
CA LYS A 69 -3.51 7.75 -4.36
C LYS A 69 -4.11 9.13 -4.45
N ALA A 70 -3.54 10.08 -3.71
CA ALA A 70 -3.98 11.46 -3.75
C ALA A 70 -3.00 12.34 -4.52
N THR A 71 -1.71 12.22 -4.23
CA THR A 71 -0.68 13.11 -4.77
C THR A 71 0.64 12.37 -4.96
N GLU A 72 1.51 12.96 -5.76
CA GLU A 72 2.89 12.54 -5.96
C GLU A 72 3.80 13.77 -6.04
N GLY A 73 4.95 13.73 -5.40
CA GLY A 73 5.88 14.85 -5.42
C GLY A 73 5.27 16.18 -4.96
N GLY A 74 5.83 17.30 -5.41
CA GLY A 74 5.45 18.63 -4.92
C GLY A 74 4.20 19.23 -5.58
N ASP A 75 3.68 18.65 -6.67
CA ASP A 75 2.71 19.33 -7.54
C ASP A 75 1.75 18.40 -8.31
N HIS A 76 2.00 17.09 -8.34
CA HIS A 76 1.11 16.16 -9.03
C HIS A 76 -0.06 15.74 -8.13
N VAL A 77 -1.27 15.77 -8.70
CA VAL A 77 -2.52 15.28 -8.09
C VAL A 77 -3.04 14.13 -8.95
N ASP A 78 -3.43 13.04 -8.32
CA ASP A 78 -4.05 11.92 -9.04
C ASP A 78 -5.46 12.32 -9.51
N ASP A 79 -5.68 12.30 -10.82
CA ASP A 79 -6.92 12.78 -11.45
C ASP A 79 -8.17 12.02 -10.99
N ALA A 80 -8.01 10.77 -10.56
CA ALA A 80 -9.11 9.94 -10.08
C ALA A 80 -9.40 10.10 -8.58
N PHE A 81 -8.50 10.76 -7.82
CA PHE A 81 -8.57 10.80 -6.37
C PHE A 81 -9.91 11.29 -5.83
N ALA A 82 -10.31 12.50 -6.23
CA ALA A 82 -11.52 13.13 -5.68
C ALA A 82 -12.79 12.34 -5.99
N LYS A 83 -12.86 11.71 -7.17
CA LYS A 83 -13.96 10.82 -7.57
C LYS A 83 -13.94 9.55 -6.73
N ASN A 84 -12.82 8.86 -6.68
CA ASN A 84 -12.66 7.60 -5.97
C ASN A 84 -12.93 7.77 -4.47
N LEU A 85 -12.39 8.81 -3.84
CA LEU A 85 -12.64 9.11 -2.42
C LEU A 85 -14.14 9.28 -2.12
N ARG A 86 -14.83 10.09 -2.92
CA ARG A 86 -16.27 10.34 -2.75
C ARG A 86 -17.09 9.05 -2.94
N GLU A 87 -16.82 8.28 -3.99
CA GLU A 87 -17.61 7.11 -4.37
C GLU A 87 -17.35 5.91 -3.45
N ALA A 88 -16.09 5.67 -3.04
CA ALA A 88 -15.75 4.65 -2.05
C ALA A 88 -16.42 4.90 -0.70
N ARG A 89 -16.42 6.16 -0.23
CA ARG A 89 -17.15 6.54 0.99
C ARG A 89 -18.66 6.34 0.85
N ALA A 90 -19.23 6.74 -0.27
CA ALA A 90 -20.67 6.54 -0.54
C ALA A 90 -21.05 5.06 -0.59
N ALA A 91 -20.12 4.18 -0.95
CA ALA A 91 -20.28 2.72 -0.90
C ALA A 91 -20.09 2.12 0.52
N GLY A 92 -19.72 2.93 1.52
CA GLY A 92 -19.59 2.51 2.91
C GLY A 92 -18.19 1.99 3.31
N LEU A 93 -17.18 2.15 2.45
CA LEU A 93 -15.81 1.75 2.77
C LEU A 93 -15.13 2.75 3.74
N ALA A 94 -14.28 2.24 4.62
CA ALA A 94 -13.32 3.06 5.33
C ALA A 94 -12.23 3.49 4.34
N VAL A 95 -12.06 4.80 4.14
CA VAL A 95 -11.13 5.31 3.13
C VAL A 95 -9.96 6.06 3.73
N GLY A 96 -8.80 5.93 3.10
CA GLY A 96 -7.58 6.68 3.37
C GLY A 96 -6.98 7.23 2.09
N ALA A 97 -5.94 8.03 2.23
CA ALA A 97 -5.20 8.61 1.13
C ALA A 97 -3.70 8.35 1.27
N TYR A 98 -3.01 8.12 0.15
CA TYR A 98 -1.56 8.05 0.16
C TYR A 98 -0.91 9.10 -0.74
N HIS A 99 0.28 9.49 -0.34
CA HIS A 99 1.21 10.33 -1.08
C HIS A 99 2.37 9.49 -1.59
N PHE A 100 2.60 9.48 -2.88
CA PHE A 100 3.79 8.87 -3.47
C PHE A 100 4.98 9.82 -3.31
N PHE A 101 5.90 9.45 -2.42
CA PHE A 101 7.03 10.30 -2.06
C PHE A 101 8.15 10.22 -3.10
N THR A 102 8.49 11.33 -3.73
CA THR A 102 9.62 11.39 -4.66
C THR A 102 10.88 11.89 -3.96
N PHE A 103 12.02 11.25 -4.23
CA PHE A 103 13.32 11.68 -3.72
C PHE A 103 13.89 12.91 -4.44
N CYS A 104 13.20 13.42 -5.45
CA CYS A 104 13.63 14.56 -6.28
C CYS A 104 13.01 15.90 -5.85
N ARG A 105 12.20 15.93 -4.80
CA ARG A 105 11.51 17.13 -4.32
C ARG A 105 11.63 17.26 -2.80
N PRO A 106 11.69 18.50 -2.25
CA PRO A 106 11.69 18.69 -0.81
C PRO A 106 10.45 18.11 -0.14
N GLY A 107 10.61 17.45 1.01
CA GLY A 107 9.51 16.86 1.77
C GLY A 107 8.46 17.89 2.20
N ALA A 108 8.89 19.11 2.53
CA ALA A 108 7.97 20.20 2.89
C ALA A 108 7.04 20.62 1.74
N ASP A 109 7.49 20.58 0.49
CA ASP A 109 6.64 20.92 -0.66
C ASP A 109 5.68 19.77 -0.96
N GLN A 110 6.11 18.53 -0.79
CA GLN A 110 5.28 17.34 -0.89
C GLN A 110 4.18 17.33 0.20
N ALA A 111 4.51 17.72 1.43
CA ALA A 111 3.53 17.88 2.50
C ALA A 111 2.45 18.93 2.16
N LYS A 112 2.84 20.08 1.62
CA LYS A 112 1.90 21.13 1.18
C LYS A 112 0.95 20.60 0.10
N ASN A 113 1.48 19.87 -0.91
CA ASN A 113 0.67 19.27 -1.96
C ASN A 113 -0.38 18.31 -1.37
N PHE A 114 0.04 17.39 -0.50
CA PHE A 114 -0.83 16.39 0.09
C PHE A 114 -1.93 17.04 0.98
N ILE A 115 -1.56 17.97 1.85
CA ILE A 115 -2.50 18.67 2.75
C ILE A 115 -3.52 19.52 1.96
N ALA A 116 -3.10 20.11 0.84
CA ALA A 116 -4.00 20.92 0.02
C ALA A 116 -5.05 20.09 -0.73
N VAL A 117 -4.75 18.83 -1.03
CA VAL A 117 -5.60 17.95 -1.84
C VAL A 117 -6.50 17.04 -1.00
N VAL A 118 -5.98 16.50 0.11
CA VAL A 118 -6.71 15.53 0.93
C VAL A 118 -7.54 16.25 1.99
N PRO A 119 -8.87 16.06 2.01
CA PRO A 119 -9.70 16.65 3.06
C PRO A 119 -9.34 16.03 4.42
N HIS A 120 -9.10 16.89 5.40
CA HIS A 120 -8.71 16.49 6.76
C HIS A 120 -9.69 16.95 7.84
N ASP A 121 -10.82 17.51 7.43
CA ASP A 121 -11.95 17.93 8.26
C ASP A 121 -13.03 16.85 8.43
N GLN A 122 -12.80 15.66 7.91
CA GLN A 122 -13.74 14.54 7.91
C GLN A 122 -13.01 13.22 8.27
N PRO A 123 -13.73 12.19 8.76
CA PRO A 123 -13.11 10.92 9.11
C PRO A 123 -12.41 10.26 7.91
N LEU A 124 -11.12 9.97 8.06
CA LEU A 124 -10.29 9.21 7.15
C LEU A 124 -9.40 8.26 7.96
N LEU A 125 -8.95 7.19 7.33
CA LEU A 125 -7.82 6.39 7.82
C LEU A 125 -6.57 7.29 7.95
N PRO A 126 -5.57 6.91 8.75
CA PRO A 126 -4.34 7.69 8.87
C PRO A 126 -3.73 8.01 7.50
N PRO A 127 -3.12 9.19 7.34
CA PRO A 127 -2.41 9.52 6.10
C PRO A 127 -1.29 8.53 5.86
N VAL A 128 -1.05 8.20 4.58
CA VAL A 128 0.01 7.27 4.19
C VAL A 128 1.05 7.99 3.34
N VAL A 129 2.32 7.73 3.60
CA VAL A 129 3.43 8.08 2.72
C VAL A 129 4.03 6.81 2.13
N ASP A 130 4.09 6.76 0.82
CA ASP A 130 4.59 5.64 0.04
C ASP A 130 6.04 5.91 -0.37
N ILE A 131 6.95 5.05 0.12
CA ILE A 131 8.40 5.16 -0.10
C ILE A 131 8.87 3.92 -0.84
N GLU A 132 9.14 4.11 -2.11
CA GLU A 132 9.67 3.06 -2.96
C GLU A 132 10.68 3.59 -3.99
N PHE A 133 11.46 2.69 -4.57
CA PHE A 133 12.46 3.06 -5.58
C PHE A 133 11.90 3.14 -7.00
N GLY A 134 10.62 2.88 -7.17
CA GLY A 134 9.91 3.07 -8.43
C GLY A 134 9.67 4.54 -8.77
N GLY A 135 9.01 4.78 -9.90
CA GLY A 135 8.58 6.12 -10.30
C GLY A 135 9.60 6.91 -11.09
N ASN A 136 9.42 8.23 -11.11
CA ASN A 136 10.10 9.16 -12.01
C ASN A 136 11.42 9.75 -11.48
N CYS A 137 11.85 9.36 -10.28
CA CYS A 137 13.05 9.91 -9.66
C CYS A 137 14.17 8.87 -9.54
N PRO A 138 15.32 9.08 -10.23
CA PRO A 138 16.46 8.18 -10.14
C PRO A 138 17.33 8.40 -8.89
N GLN A 139 17.09 9.45 -8.11
CA GLN A 139 17.90 9.77 -6.94
C GLN A 139 17.75 8.71 -5.85
N ARG A 140 18.83 8.51 -5.13
CA ARG A 140 18.88 7.61 -3.95
C ARG A 140 19.59 8.39 -2.84
N PRO A 141 18.82 9.15 -2.03
CA PRO A 141 19.40 9.92 -0.93
C PRO A 141 20.04 9.00 0.12
N SER A 142 20.99 9.52 0.85
CA SER A 142 21.49 8.82 2.03
C SER A 142 20.35 8.67 3.07
N PRO A 143 20.43 7.67 3.98
CA PRO A 143 19.43 7.52 5.04
C PRO A 143 19.18 8.81 5.83
N GLN A 144 20.22 9.57 6.15
CA GLN A 144 20.11 10.83 6.89
C GLN A 144 19.38 11.90 6.08
N GLN A 145 19.64 12.00 4.78
CA GLN A 145 18.95 12.93 3.89
C GLN A 145 17.47 12.57 3.79
N LEU A 146 17.14 11.28 3.56
CA LEU A 146 15.75 10.84 3.55
C LEU A 146 15.07 11.11 4.88
N GLY A 147 15.74 10.82 6.01
CA GLY A 147 15.19 11.08 7.34
C GLY A 147 14.80 12.54 7.53
N ALA A 148 15.63 13.47 7.09
CA ALA A 148 15.34 14.91 7.16
C ALA A 148 14.13 15.29 6.28
N GLU A 149 14.09 14.82 5.03
CA GLU A 149 12.98 15.10 4.11
C GLU A 149 11.66 14.46 4.58
N LEU A 150 11.72 13.24 5.14
CA LEU A 150 10.56 12.61 5.75
C LEU A 150 10.04 13.38 6.96
N GLN A 151 10.89 13.88 7.83
CA GLN A 151 10.45 14.71 8.95
C GLN A 151 9.79 16.01 8.47
N ALA A 152 10.34 16.63 7.40
CA ALA A 152 9.74 17.82 6.78
C ALA A 152 8.37 17.55 6.15
N PHE A 153 8.10 16.32 5.71
CA PHE A 153 6.80 15.87 5.24
C PHE A 153 5.86 15.49 6.40
N LEU A 154 6.32 14.60 7.28
CA LEU A 154 5.47 13.98 8.31
C LEU A 154 4.96 14.97 9.35
N GLY A 155 5.80 15.89 9.80
CA GLY A 155 5.42 16.87 10.84
C GLY A 155 4.16 17.67 10.46
N PRO A 156 4.15 18.40 9.34
CA PRO A 156 2.97 19.15 8.88
C PRO A 156 1.76 18.25 8.59
N VAL A 157 1.96 17.08 7.97
CA VAL A 157 0.86 16.15 7.63
C VAL A 157 0.21 15.61 8.91
N GLU A 158 0.99 15.12 9.86
CA GLU A 158 0.45 14.60 11.12
C GLU A 158 -0.26 15.67 11.94
N ALA A 159 0.25 16.92 11.90
CA ALA A 159 -0.42 18.04 12.54
C ALA A 159 -1.76 18.37 11.88
N ALA A 160 -1.85 18.36 10.55
CA ALA A 160 -3.08 18.64 9.81
C ALA A 160 -4.14 17.54 10.00
N PHE A 161 -3.73 16.26 9.99
CA PHE A 161 -4.65 15.13 10.09
C PHE A 161 -4.91 14.68 11.53
N GLY A 162 -4.12 15.13 12.51
CA GLY A 162 -4.22 14.74 13.91
C GLY A 162 -3.97 13.25 14.16
N LYS A 163 -3.30 12.57 13.23
CA LYS A 163 -2.99 11.13 13.27
C LYS A 163 -1.56 10.87 12.85
N PRO A 164 -0.86 9.90 13.47
CA PRO A 164 0.44 9.45 12.97
C PRO A 164 0.31 8.91 11.54
N ALA A 165 1.22 9.31 10.66
CA ALA A 165 1.26 8.78 9.31
C ALA A 165 1.77 7.33 9.30
N ILE A 166 1.21 6.54 8.39
CA ILE A 166 1.67 5.16 8.11
C ILE A 166 2.67 5.23 6.96
N ILE A 167 3.79 4.54 7.10
CA ILE A 167 4.80 4.47 6.05
C ILE A 167 4.66 3.15 5.29
N TYR A 168 4.32 3.25 4.00
CA TYR A 168 4.40 2.11 3.08
C TYR A 168 5.83 1.94 2.58
N LEU A 169 6.26 0.69 2.48
CA LEU A 169 7.61 0.30 2.09
C LEU A 169 7.59 -0.95 1.23
N THR A 170 8.37 -0.88 0.15
CA THR A 170 8.87 -2.08 -0.53
C THR A 170 10.06 -2.67 0.24
N ASP A 171 10.37 -3.95 0.01
CA ASP A 171 11.52 -4.60 0.67
C ASP A 171 12.83 -3.84 0.41
N GLU A 172 13.05 -3.38 -0.82
CA GLU A 172 14.26 -2.62 -1.20
C GLU A 172 14.38 -1.29 -0.45
N ALA A 173 13.28 -0.55 -0.30
CA ALA A 173 13.26 0.71 0.43
C ALA A 173 13.41 0.48 1.94
N LYS A 174 12.83 -0.59 2.45
CA LYS A 174 12.97 -1.00 3.85
C LYS A 174 14.43 -1.31 4.18
N ASP A 175 15.11 -2.12 3.37
CA ASP A 175 16.50 -2.48 3.59
C ASP A 175 17.43 -1.28 3.57
N ALA A 176 17.13 -0.28 2.73
CA ALA A 176 17.93 0.93 2.61
C ALA A 176 17.69 1.93 3.75
N TYR A 177 16.48 1.99 4.33
CA TYR A 177 16.04 3.10 5.19
C TYR A 177 15.43 2.65 6.53
N ALA A 178 15.62 1.40 6.93
CA ALA A 178 15.02 0.82 8.14
C ALA A 178 15.15 1.67 9.40
N GLU A 179 16.33 2.25 9.65
CA GLU A 179 16.61 3.04 10.85
C GLU A 179 15.78 4.34 10.94
N GLN A 180 15.50 4.98 9.80
CA GLN A 180 14.77 6.25 9.74
C GLN A 180 13.26 6.08 9.99
N ILE A 181 12.76 4.85 9.90
CA ILE A 181 11.34 4.53 9.97
C ILE A 181 10.98 3.56 11.10
N ALA A 182 11.95 3.10 11.89
CA ALA A 182 11.83 2.01 12.85
C ALA A 182 10.69 2.17 13.89
N VAL A 183 10.37 3.40 14.27
CA VAL A 183 9.36 3.71 15.31
C VAL A 183 7.98 4.12 14.74
N ARG A 184 7.79 4.00 13.43
CA ARG A 184 6.57 4.45 12.76
C ARG A 184 5.61 3.30 12.48
N PRO A 185 4.29 3.55 12.44
CA PRO A 185 3.32 2.59 11.90
C PRO A 185 3.68 2.25 10.45
N ARG A 186 3.63 0.97 10.10
CA ARG A 186 4.11 0.49 8.79
C ARG A 186 3.03 -0.22 8.00
N TRP A 187 3.08 -0.04 6.71
CA TRP A 187 2.38 -0.84 5.72
C TRP A 187 3.44 -1.56 4.88
N LEU A 188 3.49 -2.87 4.97
CA LEU A 188 4.55 -3.68 4.36
C LEU A 188 4.05 -4.38 3.10
N ARG A 189 4.82 -4.26 2.02
CA ARG A 189 4.63 -5.07 0.83
C ARG A 189 5.42 -6.38 1.00
N SER A 190 4.71 -7.49 1.05
CA SER A 190 5.30 -8.83 1.11
C SER A 190 4.41 -9.81 0.35
N LEU A 191 4.73 -10.02 -0.95
CA LEU A 191 3.85 -10.73 -1.86
C LEU A 191 3.83 -12.24 -1.58
N ALA A 192 2.63 -12.77 -1.35
CA ALA A 192 2.35 -14.19 -1.10
C ALA A 192 3.10 -14.80 0.11
N ILE A 193 3.68 -13.97 0.97
CA ILE A 193 4.41 -14.40 2.18
C ILE A 193 4.06 -13.42 3.29
N LYS A 194 3.68 -13.94 4.47
CA LYS A 194 3.43 -13.09 5.65
C LYS A 194 4.73 -12.36 6.05
N PRO A 195 4.66 -11.03 6.32
CA PRO A 195 5.80 -10.31 6.88
C PRO A 195 6.32 -10.98 8.16
N SER A 196 7.61 -11.16 8.26
CA SER A 196 8.26 -11.74 9.45
C SER A 196 8.40 -10.75 10.61
N GLU A 197 8.25 -9.46 10.31
CA GLU A 197 8.34 -8.36 11.28
C GLU A 197 7.01 -8.14 11.99
N ASP A 198 7.07 -7.78 13.26
CA ASP A 198 5.90 -7.37 14.03
C ASP A 198 5.62 -5.86 13.91
N GLY A 199 4.41 -5.45 14.34
CA GLY A 199 4.06 -4.03 14.46
C GLY A 199 3.67 -3.33 13.16
N TRP A 200 3.42 -4.05 12.09
CA TRP A 200 2.80 -3.48 10.89
C TRP A 200 1.29 -3.30 11.11
N ILE A 201 0.70 -2.39 10.35
CA ILE A 201 -0.74 -2.12 10.34
C ILE A 201 -1.39 -2.75 9.12
N TYR A 202 -0.85 -2.50 7.94
CA TYR A 202 -1.31 -3.09 6.70
C TYR A 202 -0.24 -4.00 6.10
N TRP A 203 -0.71 -5.07 5.46
CA TRP A 203 0.10 -5.97 4.66
C TRP A 203 -0.48 -6.05 3.26
N GLN A 204 0.27 -5.52 2.25
CA GLN A 204 0.00 -5.73 0.84
C GLN A 204 0.55 -7.10 0.45
N TYR A 205 -0.35 -8.05 0.27
CA TYR A 205 0.00 -9.46 0.04
C TYR A 205 -0.06 -9.87 -1.43
N HIS A 206 -0.70 -9.06 -2.29
CA HIS A 206 -0.87 -9.36 -3.71
C HIS A 206 -0.94 -8.07 -4.52
N ASN A 207 -0.32 -8.05 -5.71
CA ASN A 207 -0.31 -6.89 -6.61
C ASN A 207 -0.91 -7.18 -8.00
N MET A 208 -1.53 -8.33 -8.17
CA MET A 208 -2.24 -8.75 -9.38
C MET A 208 -3.60 -9.37 -9.00
N GLY A 209 -4.22 -8.86 -7.94
CA GLY A 209 -5.48 -9.35 -7.43
C GLY A 209 -6.65 -8.98 -8.35
N ARG A 210 -7.80 -9.61 -8.08
CA ARG A 210 -9.07 -9.31 -8.76
C ARG A 210 -10.13 -8.99 -7.72
N VAL A 211 -10.85 -7.90 -7.97
CA VAL A 211 -11.97 -7.45 -7.14
C VAL A 211 -13.13 -7.08 -8.05
N ALA A 212 -14.34 -7.50 -7.71
CA ALA A 212 -15.52 -7.16 -8.47
C ALA A 212 -15.70 -5.63 -8.53
N GLY A 213 -15.88 -5.09 -9.72
CA GLY A 213 -15.99 -3.64 -9.92
C GLY A 213 -14.72 -2.95 -10.36
N ILE A 214 -13.59 -3.67 -10.44
CA ILE A 214 -12.32 -3.17 -10.99
C ILE A 214 -11.93 -4.01 -12.19
N GLU A 215 -11.62 -3.36 -13.31
CA GLU A 215 -11.05 -4.02 -14.49
C GLU A 215 -9.52 -4.06 -14.37
N GLY A 216 -8.96 -5.27 -14.46
CA GLY A 216 -7.52 -5.48 -14.39
C GLY A 216 -7.01 -5.79 -12.98
N ASP A 217 -5.72 -5.59 -12.79
CA ASP A 217 -5.02 -5.89 -11.56
C ASP A 217 -5.26 -4.82 -10.50
N VAL A 218 -5.36 -5.25 -9.24
CA VAL A 218 -5.45 -4.38 -8.08
C VAL A 218 -4.64 -4.93 -6.92
N ASP A 219 -4.06 -4.04 -6.15
CA ASP A 219 -3.31 -4.36 -4.95
C ASP A 219 -4.25 -4.77 -3.80
N LEU A 220 -4.00 -5.97 -3.23
CA LEU A 220 -4.80 -6.52 -2.15
C LEU A 220 -4.08 -6.45 -0.82
N ASN A 221 -4.81 -6.01 0.18
CA ASN A 221 -4.31 -5.73 1.50
C ASN A 221 -5.11 -6.43 2.60
N VAL A 222 -4.47 -6.64 3.74
CA VAL A 222 -5.14 -6.97 5.00
C VAL A 222 -4.71 -6.01 6.10
N LEU A 223 -5.63 -5.79 7.05
CA LEU A 223 -5.38 -5.04 8.26
C LEU A 223 -5.08 -5.99 9.42
N GLN A 224 -4.04 -5.71 10.19
CA GLN A 224 -3.76 -6.39 11.44
C GLN A 224 -4.68 -5.86 12.55
N GLY A 225 -5.27 -6.77 13.36
CA GLY A 225 -6.11 -6.40 14.50
C GLY A 225 -7.61 -6.33 14.22
N GLY A 226 -8.05 -6.67 13.01
CA GLY A 226 -9.47 -6.90 12.69
C GLY A 226 -10.34 -5.64 12.71
N GLN A 227 -11.66 -5.83 12.86
CA GLN A 227 -12.67 -4.76 12.77
C GLN A 227 -12.52 -3.68 13.83
N GLN A 228 -12.14 -4.06 15.04
CA GLN A 228 -11.92 -3.09 16.12
C GLN A 228 -10.79 -2.14 15.74
N ARG A 229 -9.69 -2.67 15.20
CA ARG A 229 -8.56 -1.83 14.77
C ARG A 229 -8.94 -0.91 13.61
N LEU A 230 -9.76 -1.39 12.67
CA LEU A 230 -10.27 -0.54 11.58
C LEU A 230 -11.07 0.64 12.13
N ALA A 231 -11.96 0.38 13.07
CA ALA A 231 -12.77 1.42 13.70
C ALA A 231 -11.92 2.44 14.47
N GLU A 232 -10.89 2.00 15.20
CA GLU A 232 -9.94 2.87 15.90
C GLU A 232 -9.17 3.78 14.93
N LEU A 233 -8.67 3.21 13.83
CA LEU A 233 -7.93 3.98 12.81
C LEU A 233 -8.82 4.98 12.07
N PHE A 234 -10.09 4.63 11.86
CA PHE A 234 -11.05 5.48 11.15
C PHE A 234 -11.69 6.55 12.04
N ALA A 235 -11.67 6.37 13.36
CA ALA A 235 -12.22 7.33 14.30
C ALA A 235 -11.61 8.75 14.08
N PRO A 236 -12.39 9.82 14.27
CA PRO A 236 -11.84 11.19 14.25
C PRO A 236 -10.71 11.32 15.27
N SER A 237 -9.70 12.13 14.93
CA SER A 237 -8.67 12.51 15.90
C SER A 237 -9.32 13.12 17.14
N ALA A 238 -8.88 12.74 18.33
CA ALA A 238 -9.25 13.46 19.54
C ALA A 238 -8.71 14.90 19.40
N GLN A 239 -9.58 15.88 19.18
CA GLN A 239 -9.16 17.26 19.21
C GLN A 239 -8.58 17.56 20.60
N PRO A 240 -7.40 18.18 20.71
CA PRO A 240 -6.94 18.66 21.98
C PRO A 240 -8.01 19.63 22.53
N SER A 241 -8.49 19.36 23.75
CA SER A 241 -9.44 20.25 24.42
C SER A 241 -8.85 21.65 24.44
N PRO A 242 -9.60 22.71 24.07
CA PRO A 242 -9.10 24.06 24.15
C PRO A 242 -8.66 24.31 25.60
N SER A 243 -7.38 24.60 25.78
CA SER A 243 -6.85 25.03 27.08
C SER A 243 -7.64 26.26 27.56
N ARG A 244 -8.35 26.09 28.68
CA ARG A 244 -9.03 27.18 29.37
C ARG A 244 -8.03 28.18 29.92
#